data_2ea96951bc134da9cd66f9fffada0642
#
_entry.id   2ea96951bc134da9cd66f9fffada0642
#
_cell.length_a   1.000
_cell.length_b   1.000
_cell.length_c   1.000
_cell.angle_alpha   90.00
_cell.angle_beta   90.00
_cell.angle_gamma   90.00
#
_symmetry.space_group_name_H-M   'P 1'
#
loop_
_entity.id
_entity.type
_entity.pdbx_description
1 polymer ?
#
loop_
_entity_poly.entity_id
_entity_poly.type
_entity_poly.pdbx_seq_one_letter_code
_entity_poly.pdbx_strand_id
1 'polypeptide(L)'
;MIFHGGTIGNGPGEYTVPSLGEMKQKNKVVIYSNGQNRLDTYNLNGGKLELKDIRHFPVWYKERGLPKAYTQLQQYNDSLFVGISFMPREIVVELIDTNNECIRGVVDFPLKPSASSYSGPFECKISVSTSYMAIAYRYINRIEIYHISAEGFSLEYVLGDDKLQEDLYNQDRDDEMILYYSDVYCNDDYIYALYQSISCKDLSSARSHVEIYSLKEGKNIDNLELDELITDFTVGPDGMIYGYNPFSEEYLFMFCKSSE
;
A
#
# COMPACT_ATOMS: atom_id res chain seq x y z
N MET A 1 6.66 -16.16 -17.69
CA MET A 1 8.06 -15.71 -17.87
C MET A 1 8.45 -15.03 -16.57
N ILE A 2 9.38 -15.59 -15.80
CA ILE A 2 9.83 -15.01 -14.52
C ILE A 2 10.98 -14.07 -14.83
N PHE A 3 10.84 -12.81 -14.41
CA PHE A 3 11.90 -11.83 -14.49
C PHE A 3 12.81 -11.95 -13.27
N HIS A 4 14.10 -12.15 -13.51
CA HIS A 4 15.13 -11.91 -12.52
C HIS A 4 15.81 -10.59 -12.90
N GLY A 5 15.57 -9.54 -12.13
CA GLY A 5 16.18 -8.24 -12.33
C GLY A 5 16.66 -7.65 -11.01
N GLY A 6 17.84 -7.07 -11.05
CA GLY A 6 18.46 -6.41 -9.91
C GLY A 6 19.34 -7.31 -9.04
N THR A 7 20.32 -6.67 -8.42
CA THR A 7 21.22 -7.26 -7.41
C THR A 7 21.19 -6.42 -6.15
N ILE A 8 21.71 -6.95 -5.04
CA ILE A 8 21.84 -6.17 -3.80
C ILE A 8 23.03 -5.21 -3.97
N GLY A 9 22.79 -3.93 -3.76
CA GLY A 9 23.83 -2.91 -3.84
C GLY A 9 23.27 -1.48 -4.01
N ASN A 10 24.13 -0.54 -4.38
CA ASN A 10 23.82 0.88 -4.48
C ASN A 10 23.92 1.47 -5.90
N GLY A 11 24.34 0.67 -6.90
CA GLY A 11 24.44 1.08 -8.29
C GLY A 11 23.10 1.07 -9.04
N PRO A 12 23.09 1.50 -10.32
CA PRO A 12 21.93 1.34 -11.19
C PRO A 12 21.55 -0.13 -11.33
N GLY A 13 20.28 -0.47 -11.13
CA GLY A 13 19.80 -1.87 -11.12
C GLY A 13 20.20 -2.68 -9.89
N GLU A 14 20.83 -2.05 -8.90
CA GLU A 14 21.11 -2.63 -7.59
C GLU A 14 20.16 -2.03 -6.55
N TYR A 15 19.64 -2.84 -5.62
CA TYR A 15 18.60 -2.42 -4.70
C TYR A 15 18.88 -2.79 -3.25
N THR A 16 18.44 -1.93 -2.35
CA THR A 16 18.39 -2.20 -0.91
C THR A 16 16.94 -2.08 -0.46
N VAL A 17 16.34 -3.19 -0.04
CA VAL A 17 14.93 -3.29 0.33
C VAL A 17 14.02 -2.74 -0.79
N PRO A 18 13.94 -3.41 -1.95
CA PRO A 18 13.09 -2.97 -3.04
C PRO A 18 11.62 -3.23 -2.75
N SER A 19 10.77 -2.32 -3.22
CA SER A 19 9.33 -2.54 -3.36
C SER A 19 8.89 -2.21 -4.79
N LEU A 20 7.93 -2.96 -5.31
CA LEU A 20 7.31 -2.64 -6.59
C LEU A 20 6.31 -1.51 -6.36
N GLY A 21 6.42 -0.48 -7.18
CA GLY A 21 5.39 0.54 -7.27
C GLY A 21 4.24 0.07 -8.18
N GLU A 22 3.05 0.59 -7.96
CA GLU A 22 1.92 0.30 -8.81
C GLU A 22 2.16 0.83 -10.23
N MET A 23 1.89 -0.01 -11.24
CA MET A 23 2.06 0.34 -12.64
C MET A 23 0.79 1.00 -13.17
N LYS A 24 0.74 2.33 -13.21
CA LYS A 24 -0.36 3.07 -13.84
C LYS A 24 -0.29 3.12 -15.37
N GLN A 25 0.87 2.87 -15.93
CA GLN A 25 1.09 2.91 -17.36
C GLN A 25 1.47 1.53 -17.88
N LYS A 26 0.77 1.12 -18.95
CA LYS A 26 1.08 -0.13 -19.65
C LYS A 26 2.55 -0.19 -20.04
N ASN A 27 3.19 -1.32 -19.79
CA ASN A 27 4.61 -1.57 -20.09
C ASN A 27 5.62 -0.72 -19.30
N LYS A 28 5.25 -0.15 -18.17
CA LYS A 28 6.19 0.45 -17.21
C LYS A 28 6.25 -0.34 -15.92
N VAL A 29 7.44 -0.48 -15.37
CA VAL A 29 7.69 -1.04 -14.05
C VAL A 29 8.41 0.01 -13.23
N VAL A 30 7.92 0.25 -12.03
CA VAL A 30 8.52 1.19 -11.09
C VAL A 30 9.03 0.39 -9.89
N ILE A 31 10.30 0.59 -9.55
CA ILE A 31 10.93 -0.04 -8.39
C ILE A 31 11.41 1.07 -7.45
N TYR A 32 10.91 1.06 -6.24
CA TYR A 32 11.38 1.93 -5.19
C TYR A 32 12.37 1.18 -4.30
N SER A 33 13.58 1.73 -4.15
CA SER A 33 14.59 1.24 -3.23
C SER A 33 14.56 2.07 -1.95
N ASN A 34 13.95 1.53 -0.92
CA ASN A 34 13.78 2.19 0.37
C ASN A 34 15.12 2.61 0.98
N GLY A 35 16.11 1.70 1.05
CA GLY A 35 17.41 2.01 1.64
C GLY A 35 18.23 3.06 0.87
N GLN A 36 17.88 3.36 -0.37
CA GLN A 36 18.54 4.37 -1.21
C GLN A 36 17.67 5.60 -1.42
N ASN A 37 16.41 5.55 -0.98
CA ASN A 37 15.39 6.56 -1.25
C ASN A 37 15.31 6.93 -2.75
N ARG A 38 15.32 5.90 -3.59
CA ARG A 38 15.46 6.00 -5.05
C ARG A 38 14.33 5.26 -5.76
N LEU A 39 13.79 5.88 -6.79
CA LEU A 39 12.79 5.33 -7.68
C LEU A 39 13.38 5.09 -9.05
N ASP A 40 13.41 3.85 -9.49
CA ASP A 40 13.85 3.46 -10.83
C ASP A 40 12.62 3.12 -11.68
N THR A 41 12.52 3.74 -12.84
CA THR A 41 11.46 3.48 -13.82
C THR A 41 12.03 2.69 -14.99
N TYR A 42 11.39 1.58 -15.32
CA TYR A 42 11.75 0.72 -16.45
C TYR A 42 10.63 0.67 -17.47
N ASN A 43 11.02 0.53 -18.75
CA ASN A 43 10.11 0.09 -19.79
C ASN A 43 10.19 -1.43 -19.93
N LEU A 44 9.02 -2.07 -20.09
CA LEU A 44 8.93 -3.49 -20.39
C LEU A 44 8.76 -3.68 -21.90
N ASN A 45 9.83 -4.06 -22.59
CA ASN A 45 9.85 -4.26 -24.02
C ASN A 45 10.22 -5.71 -24.35
N GLY A 46 9.29 -6.43 -25.00
CA GLY A 46 9.53 -7.81 -25.46
C GLY A 46 10.02 -8.75 -24.34
N GLY A 47 9.55 -8.53 -23.10
CA GLY A 47 9.95 -9.32 -21.96
C GLY A 47 11.28 -8.90 -21.33
N LYS A 48 11.85 -7.74 -21.66
CA LYS A 48 13.05 -7.16 -21.03
C LYS A 48 12.72 -5.86 -20.34
N LEU A 49 13.35 -5.65 -19.17
CA LEU A 49 13.30 -4.38 -18.45
C LEU A 49 14.45 -3.49 -18.93
N GLU A 50 14.11 -2.32 -19.44
CA GLU A 50 15.06 -1.30 -19.86
C GLU A 50 14.94 -0.10 -18.93
N LEU A 51 15.99 0.22 -18.18
CA LEU A 51 16.01 1.38 -17.29
C LEU A 51 15.79 2.65 -18.10
N LYS A 52 14.78 3.43 -17.71
CA LYS A 52 14.40 4.68 -18.37
C LYS A 52 14.78 5.90 -17.58
N ASP A 53 14.53 5.88 -16.27
CA ASP A 53 14.68 7.04 -15.40
C ASP A 53 15.06 6.61 -13.98
N ILE A 54 15.84 7.45 -13.31
CA ILE A 54 16.21 7.31 -11.90
C ILE A 54 15.86 8.62 -11.21
N ARG A 55 15.04 8.55 -10.15
CA ARG A 55 14.73 9.70 -9.32
C ARG A 55 15.14 9.44 -7.88
N HIS A 56 15.74 10.43 -7.26
CA HIS A 56 16.05 10.42 -5.85
C HIS A 56 15.02 11.27 -5.11
N PHE A 57 14.49 10.73 -4.03
CA PHE A 57 13.61 11.50 -3.15
C PHE A 57 14.47 12.32 -2.19
N PRO A 58 14.12 13.59 -1.98
CA PRO A 58 14.85 14.39 -1.03
C PRO A 58 14.73 13.80 0.38
N VAL A 59 15.84 13.85 1.11
CA VAL A 59 15.91 13.41 2.52
C VAL A 59 15.37 14.53 3.39
N TRP A 60 14.14 14.39 3.89
CA TRP A 60 13.40 15.49 4.54
C TRP A 60 13.59 15.62 6.05
N TYR A 61 14.23 14.65 6.72
CA TYR A 61 14.48 14.75 8.17
C TYR A 61 15.84 15.38 8.50
N LYS A 62 16.08 16.61 8.06
CA LYS A 62 17.26 17.38 8.49
C LYS A 62 17.31 17.60 10.01
N GLU A 63 16.14 17.66 10.66
CA GLU A 63 16.04 17.95 12.10
C GLU A 63 16.43 16.76 12.99
N ARG A 64 16.38 15.52 12.51
CA ARG A 64 16.69 14.32 13.30
C ARG A 64 17.90 13.53 12.81
N GLY A 65 18.56 13.96 11.74
CA GLY A 65 19.76 13.31 11.21
C GLY A 65 19.54 11.92 10.60
N LEU A 66 18.29 11.49 10.42
CA LEU A 66 17.92 10.20 9.84
C LEU A 66 17.29 10.39 8.47
N PRO A 67 17.66 9.59 7.45
CA PRO A 67 16.98 9.59 6.18
C PRO A 67 15.55 9.12 6.37
N LYS A 68 14.58 9.86 5.83
CA LYS A 68 13.20 9.42 5.74
C LYS A 68 13.08 8.39 4.63
N ALA A 69 12.64 7.21 4.97
CA ALA A 69 12.39 6.15 4.01
C ALA A 69 10.89 5.82 3.98
N TYR A 70 10.33 5.72 2.79
CA TYR A 70 8.95 5.28 2.63
C TYR A 70 8.89 3.76 2.56
N THR A 71 7.98 3.15 3.30
CA THR A 71 7.73 1.70 3.22
C THR A 71 6.92 1.32 2.00
N GLN A 72 6.05 2.23 1.56
CA GLN A 72 5.35 2.16 0.29
C GLN A 72 5.43 3.51 -0.41
N LEU A 73 5.52 3.48 -1.73
CA LEU A 73 5.50 4.67 -2.58
C LEU A 73 4.65 4.36 -3.80
N GLN A 74 3.63 5.18 -4.04
CA GLN A 74 2.73 5.02 -5.17
C GLN A 74 2.71 6.28 -6.02
N GLN A 75 2.68 6.10 -7.33
CA GLN A 75 2.61 7.20 -8.27
C GLN A 75 1.17 7.73 -8.36
N TYR A 76 0.98 9.01 -8.08
CA TYR A 76 -0.29 9.71 -8.32
C TYR A 76 -0.36 10.22 -9.76
N ASN A 77 0.68 10.95 -10.21
CA ASN A 77 0.86 11.41 -11.58
C ASN A 77 2.34 11.48 -11.95
N ASP A 78 2.71 12.14 -13.04
CA ASP A 78 4.09 12.17 -13.53
C ASP A 78 5.09 12.77 -12.54
N SER A 79 4.67 13.66 -11.66
CA SER A 79 5.53 14.35 -10.69
C SER A 79 5.15 14.18 -9.23
N LEU A 80 3.91 13.73 -8.96
CA LEU A 80 3.40 13.59 -7.62
C LEU A 80 3.34 12.11 -7.22
N PHE A 81 3.81 11.83 -6.02
CA PHE A 81 3.81 10.51 -5.41
C PHE A 81 3.19 10.56 -4.03
N VAL A 82 2.55 9.49 -3.64
CA VAL A 82 2.09 9.29 -2.25
C VAL A 82 3.02 8.30 -1.60
N GLY A 83 3.63 8.70 -0.49
CA GLY A 83 4.54 7.88 0.29
C GLY A 83 4.02 7.67 1.71
N ILE A 84 4.10 6.43 2.21
CA ILE A 84 3.85 6.12 3.62
C ILE A 84 5.16 5.76 4.32
N SER A 85 5.38 6.35 5.48
CA SER A 85 6.53 6.08 6.34
C SER A 85 6.06 5.69 7.73
N PHE A 86 6.58 4.57 8.24
CA PHE A 86 6.36 4.11 9.61
C PHE A 86 7.58 4.41 10.46
N MET A 87 7.38 5.23 11.45
CA MET A 87 8.36 5.47 12.51
C MET A 87 7.84 4.84 13.81
N PRO A 88 8.68 4.49 14.78
CA PRO A 88 8.23 3.79 15.99
C PRO A 88 7.07 4.46 16.74
N ARG A 89 6.86 5.76 16.54
CA ARG A 89 5.82 6.55 17.22
C ARG A 89 5.02 7.45 16.29
N GLU A 90 5.17 7.28 14.99
CA GLU A 90 4.55 8.17 14.01
C GLU A 90 4.32 7.41 12.71
N ILE A 91 3.14 7.58 12.15
CA ILE A 91 2.82 7.17 10.78
C ILE A 91 2.59 8.45 10.00
N VAL A 92 3.22 8.55 8.86
CA VAL A 92 3.11 9.73 8.01
C VAL A 92 2.77 9.28 6.60
N VAL A 93 1.72 9.86 6.02
CA VAL A 93 1.39 9.73 4.59
C VAL A 93 1.52 11.10 3.95
N GLU A 94 2.31 11.20 2.91
CA GLU A 94 2.69 12.46 2.28
C GLU A 94 2.46 12.46 0.78
N LEU A 95 2.02 13.60 0.27
CA LEU A 95 2.01 13.92 -1.15
C LEU A 95 3.33 14.64 -1.50
N ILE A 96 4.14 13.99 -2.32
CA ILE A 96 5.50 14.39 -2.62
C ILE A 96 5.57 14.91 -4.05
N ASP A 97 6.03 16.12 -4.25
CA ASP A 97 6.30 16.71 -5.56
C ASP A 97 7.77 16.55 -5.90
N THR A 98 8.06 15.68 -6.86
CA THR A 98 9.44 15.39 -7.29
C THR A 98 10.03 16.47 -8.20
N ASN A 99 9.20 17.28 -8.87
CA ASN A 99 9.68 18.37 -9.72
C ASN A 99 10.10 19.59 -8.89
N ASN A 100 9.36 19.87 -7.81
CA ASN A 100 9.65 21.00 -6.92
C ASN A 100 10.42 20.58 -5.67
N GLU A 101 10.74 19.31 -5.53
CA GLU A 101 11.43 18.75 -4.37
C GLU A 101 10.77 19.15 -3.04
N CYS A 102 9.44 19.10 -2.95
CA CYS A 102 8.70 19.53 -1.77
C CYS A 102 7.55 18.56 -1.41
N ILE A 103 7.11 18.62 -0.15
CA ILE A 103 5.88 17.98 0.32
C ILE A 103 4.74 18.97 0.10
N ARG A 104 3.72 18.55 -0.65
CA ARG A 104 2.50 19.33 -0.91
C ARG A 104 1.47 19.16 0.17
N GLY A 105 1.35 17.98 0.73
CA GLY A 105 0.36 17.67 1.73
C GLY A 105 0.77 16.50 2.62
N VAL A 106 0.21 16.47 3.81
CA VAL A 106 0.37 15.40 4.80
C VAL A 106 -1.02 15.00 5.25
N VAL A 107 -1.27 13.70 5.37
CA VAL A 107 -2.54 13.20 5.92
C VAL A 107 -2.62 13.58 7.39
N ASP A 108 -3.66 14.28 7.78
CA ASP A 108 -4.01 14.49 9.19
C ASP A 108 -4.88 13.32 9.64
N PHE A 109 -4.23 12.29 10.18
CA PHE A 109 -4.94 11.10 10.63
C PHE A 109 -5.89 11.45 11.78
N PRO A 110 -7.17 11.05 11.69
CA PRO A 110 -8.11 11.17 12.82
C PRO A 110 -7.68 10.33 14.01
N LEU A 111 -6.92 9.26 13.73
CA LEU A 111 -6.37 8.35 14.71
C LEU A 111 -4.87 8.56 14.80
N LYS A 112 -4.38 8.97 15.95
CA LYS A 112 -2.93 9.16 16.17
C LYS A 112 -2.46 8.29 17.33
N PRO A 113 -1.32 7.59 17.18
CA PRO A 113 -0.68 6.95 18.32
C PRO A 113 -0.43 8.02 19.41
N SER A 114 -0.68 7.68 20.66
CA SER A 114 -0.25 8.57 21.75
C SER A 114 1.28 8.67 21.75
N ALA A 115 1.83 9.76 22.28
CA ALA A 115 3.28 9.97 22.33
C ALA A 115 4.06 8.87 23.08
N SER A 116 3.38 8.05 23.86
CA SER A 116 3.92 6.90 24.59
C SER A 116 3.66 5.56 23.92
N SER A 117 2.87 5.52 22.83
CA SER A 117 2.41 4.28 22.20
C SER A 117 3.30 3.85 21.05
N TYR A 118 3.41 2.56 20.85
CA TYR A 118 3.99 1.96 19.66
C TYR A 118 3.03 2.11 18.48
N SER A 119 3.56 2.41 17.29
CA SER A 119 2.74 2.66 16.10
C SER A 119 2.29 1.38 15.37
N GLY A 120 2.73 0.20 15.82
CA GLY A 120 2.42 -1.09 15.18
C GLY A 120 0.92 -1.33 14.93
N PRO A 121 0.01 -1.07 15.90
CA PRO A 121 -1.42 -1.21 15.70
C PRO A 121 -1.99 -0.37 14.54
N PHE A 122 -1.29 0.69 14.16
CA PHE A 122 -1.68 1.59 13.06
C PHE A 122 -1.02 1.25 11.72
N GLU A 123 -0.32 0.12 11.63
CA GLU A 123 0.21 -0.35 10.36
C GLU A 123 -0.91 -0.40 9.32
N CYS A 124 -0.66 0.18 8.17
CA CYS A 124 -1.66 0.26 7.11
C CYS A 124 -1.03 0.11 5.73
N LYS A 125 -1.87 -0.18 4.76
CA LYS A 125 -1.57 -0.23 3.34
C LYS A 125 -2.26 0.92 2.63
N ILE A 126 -1.64 1.44 1.58
CA ILE A 126 -2.23 2.50 0.76
C ILE A 126 -2.41 2.04 -0.68
N SER A 127 -3.47 2.51 -1.31
CA SER A 127 -3.65 2.44 -2.75
C SER A 127 -4.17 3.76 -3.28
N VAL A 128 -3.65 4.17 -4.45
CA VAL A 128 -3.91 5.48 -5.03
C VAL A 128 -4.53 5.31 -6.41
N SER A 129 -5.66 5.95 -6.67
CA SER A 129 -6.28 6.10 -7.99
C SER A 129 -5.96 7.45 -8.63
N THR A 130 -6.71 7.88 -9.64
CA THR A 130 -6.53 9.20 -10.26
C THR A 130 -7.01 10.35 -9.37
N SER A 131 -7.94 10.09 -8.45
CA SER A 131 -8.55 11.12 -7.60
C SER A 131 -8.61 10.75 -6.12
N TYR A 132 -8.43 9.47 -5.80
CA TYR A 132 -8.62 8.96 -4.44
C TYR A 132 -7.43 8.17 -3.93
N MET A 133 -7.31 8.12 -2.62
CA MET A 133 -6.44 7.23 -1.89
C MET A 133 -7.25 6.48 -0.86
N ALA A 134 -7.08 5.17 -0.82
CA ALA A 134 -7.57 4.32 0.26
C ALA A 134 -6.42 4.00 1.22
N ILE A 135 -6.68 4.11 2.51
CA ILE A 135 -5.78 3.68 3.59
C ILE A 135 -6.50 2.58 4.36
N ALA A 136 -6.04 1.33 4.24
CA ALA A 136 -6.60 0.19 4.95
C ALA A 136 -5.69 -0.19 6.12
N TYR A 137 -6.23 -0.20 7.34
CA TYR A 137 -5.49 -0.52 8.55
C TYR A 137 -5.38 -2.02 8.76
N ARG A 138 -4.18 -2.47 9.07
CA ARG A 138 -3.90 -3.90 9.21
C ARG A 138 -4.58 -4.51 10.44
N TYR A 139 -4.59 -3.80 11.55
CA TYR A 139 -5.06 -4.30 12.85
C TYR A 139 -6.31 -3.55 13.38
N ILE A 140 -6.91 -2.75 12.55
CA ILE A 140 -8.16 -2.04 12.84
C ILE A 140 -9.12 -2.32 11.69
N ASN A 141 -10.36 -2.67 11.99
CA ASN A 141 -11.40 -2.85 10.97
C ASN A 141 -11.82 -1.49 10.38
N ARG A 142 -10.89 -0.85 9.64
CA ARG A 142 -11.08 0.51 9.15
C ARG A 142 -10.37 0.75 7.84
N ILE A 143 -11.07 1.40 6.91
CA ILE A 143 -10.51 1.96 5.68
C ILE A 143 -10.89 3.44 5.63
N GLU A 144 -9.91 4.30 5.43
CA GLU A 144 -10.11 5.74 5.24
C GLU A 144 -9.95 6.09 3.77
N ILE A 145 -10.87 6.88 3.24
CA ILE A 145 -10.88 7.31 1.85
C ILE A 145 -10.63 8.81 1.80
N TYR A 146 -9.58 9.17 1.10
CA TYR A 146 -9.17 10.55 0.90
C TYR A 146 -9.30 10.93 -0.57
N HIS A 147 -9.84 12.11 -0.84
CA HIS A 147 -9.66 12.76 -2.13
C HIS A 147 -8.26 13.36 -2.20
N ILE A 148 -7.59 13.18 -3.34
CA ILE A 148 -6.26 13.73 -3.62
C ILE A 148 -6.40 14.90 -4.57
N SER A 149 -5.78 16.02 -4.23
CA SER A 149 -5.60 17.17 -5.12
C SER A 149 -4.13 17.56 -5.22
N ALA A 150 -3.81 18.54 -6.04
CA ALA A 150 -2.44 19.06 -6.12
C ALA A 150 -1.99 19.76 -4.83
N GLU A 151 -2.94 20.17 -3.98
CA GLU A 151 -2.68 20.84 -2.71
C GLU A 151 -2.60 19.89 -1.51
N GLY A 152 -3.03 18.62 -1.65
CA GLY A 152 -2.99 17.65 -0.56
C GLY A 152 -4.18 16.70 -0.52
N PHE A 153 -4.55 16.31 0.69
CA PHE A 153 -5.56 15.29 0.97
C PHE A 153 -6.74 15.89 1.73
N SER A 154 -7.95 15.42 1.42
CA SER A 154 -9.14 15.67 2.22
C SER A 154 -9.86 14.34 2.52
N LEU A 155 -10.17 14.06 3.79
CA LEU A 155 -10.93 12.88 4.18
C LEU A 155 -12.36 13.00 3.66
N GLU A 156 -12.79 12.03 2.86
CA GLU A 156 -14.14 11.96 2.30
C GLU A 156 -15.07 11.15 3.21
N TYR A 157 -14.66 9.93 3.53
CA TYR A 157 -15.42 9.04 4.42
C TYR A 157 -14.57 7.90 4.97
N VAL A 158 -15.16 7.18 5.90
CA VAL A 158 -14.56 6.02 6.57
C VAL A 158 -15.47 4.81 6.39
N LEU A 159 -14.88 3.66 6.13
CA LEU A 159 -15.53 2.35 6.11
C LEU A 159 -15.07 1.56 7.33
N GLY A 160 -15.96 0.74 7.89
CA GLY A 160 -15.69 -0.06 9.08
C GLY A 160 -15.87 0.73 10.38
N ASP A 161 -14.97 0.54 11.34
CA ASP A 161 -15.15 1.08 12.70
C ASP A 161 -14.85 2.58 12.76
N ASP A 162 -15.79 3.36 13.25
CA ASP A 162 -15.63 4.81 13.43
C ASP A 162 -14.78 5.17 14.67
N LYS A 163 -14.63 4.24 15.61
CA LYS A 163 -13.96 4.48 16.88
C LYS A 163 -12.78 3.55 17.05
N LEU A 164 -11.67 4.12 17.49
CA LEU A 164 -10.58 3.35 18.05
C LEU A 164 -11.05 2.67 19.34
N GLN A 165 -10.69 1.41 19.46
CA GLN A 165 -10.68 0.75 20.77
C GLN A 165 -9.46 1.29 21.53
N GLU A 166 -9.69 1.94 22.68
CA GLU A 166 -8.59 2.48 23.53
C GLU A 166 -7.59 1.39 23.92
N ASP A 167 -8.01 0.13 23.94
CA ASP A 167 -7.19 -1.04 24.24
C ASP A 167 -6.14 -1.38 23.19
N LEU A 168 -6.30 -0.94 21.92
CA LEU A 168 -5.31 -1.16 20.86
C LEU A 168 -3.96 -0.53 21.17
N TYR A 169 -3.94 0.56 21.94
CA TYR A 169 -2.70 1.23 22.36
C TYR A 169 -1.91 0.44 23.39
N ASN A 170 -2.54 -0.51 24.07
CA ASN A 170 -1.97 -1.29 25.17
C ASN A 170 -1.66 -2.73 24.78
N GLN A 171 -1.90 -3.12 23.54
CA GLN A 171 -1.58 -4.47 23.05
C GLN A 171 -0.08 -4.57 22.78
N ASP A 172 0.67 -4.99 23.80
CA ASP A 172 2.11 -5.28 23.71
C ASP A 172 2.41 -6.61 23.01
N ARG A 173 1.39 -7.30 22.48
CA ARG A 173 1.52 -8.64 21.92
C ARG A 173 0.95 -8.72 20.51
N ASP A 174 1.83 -8.77 19.53
CA ASP A 174 1.48 -8.96 18.12
C ASP A 174 0.62 -10.23 17.90
N ASP A 175 0.78 -11.25 18.74
CA ASP A 175 0.08 -12.53 18.63
C ASP A 175 -1.40 -12.48 19.09
N GLU A 176 -1.83 -11.46 19.81
CA GLU A 176 -3.22 -11.24 20.23
C GLU A 176 -4.00 -10.32 19.29
N MET A 177 -3.30 -9.69 18.32
CA MET A 177 -3.92 -8.78 17.38
C MET A 177 -4.74 -9.55 16.33
N ILE A 178 -5.82 -8.92 15.89
CA ILE A 178 -6.64 -9.41 14.78
C ILE A 178 -6.13 -8.72 13.52
N LEU A 179 -5.76 -9.50 12.52
CA LEU A 179 -5.45 -9.02 11.19
C LEU A 179 -6.76 -8.80 10.43
N TYR A 180 -7.06 -7.54 10.09
CA TYR A 180 -8.24 -7.18 9.30
C TYR A 180 -7.89 -7.05 7.82
N TYR A 181 -7.01 -6.14 7.46
CA TYR A 181 -6.67 -5.90 6.06
C TYR A 181 -5.19 -6.17 5.79
N SER A 182 -4.91 -7.07 4.86
CA SER A 182 -3.54 -7.36 4.42
C SER A 182 -3.08 -6.42 3.32
N ASP A 183 -4.01 -6.05 2.43
CA ASP A 183 -3.73 -5.19 1.29
C ASP A 183 -5.00 -4.47 0.82
N VAL A 184 -4.83 -3.43 -0.02
CA VAL A 184 -5.92 -2.67 -0.61
C VAL A 184 -5.54 -2.24 -2.03
N TYR A 185 -6.50 -2.30 -2.94
CA TYR A 185 -6.41 -1.76 -4.29
C TYR A 185 -7.56 -0.78 -4.53
N CYS A 186 -7.25 0.39 -5.10
CA CYS A 186 -8.21 1.45 -5.39
C CYS A 186 -8.12 1.84 -6.86
N ASN A 187 -9.24 1.84 -7.56
CA ASN A 187 -9.40 2.54 -8.83
C ASN A 187 -10.41 3.69 -8.66
N ASP A 188 -10.82 4.34 -9.74
CA ASP A 188 -11.70 5.51 -9.64
C ASP A 188 -13.17 5.18 -9.32
N ASP A 189 -13.56 3.91 -9.42
CA ASP A 189 -14.94 3.45 -9.18
C ASP A 189 -15.06 2.62 -7.90
N TYR A 190 -14.01 1.84 -7.56
CA TYR A 190 -14.07 0.80 -6.54
C TYR A 190 -12.83 0.76 -5.66
N ILE A 191 -13.06 0.30 -4.42
CA ILE A 191 -12.02 -0.13 -3.50
C ILE A 191 -12.16 -1.64 -3.35
N TYR A 192 -11.05 -2.34 -3.46
CA TYR A 192 -10.91 -3.76 -3.20
C TYR A 192 -10.04 -3.91 -1.96
N ALA A 193 -10.54 -4.52 -0.92
CA ALA A 193 -9.82 -4.69 0.34
C ALA A 193 -9.65 -6.17 0.64
N LEU A 194 -8.39 -6.60 0.78
CA LEU A 194 -8.06 -7.97 1.15
C LEU A 194 -8.27 -8.16 2.65
N TYR A 195 -9.42 -8.69 3.00
CA TYR A 195 -9.90 -8.81 4.37
C TYR A 195 -9.69 -10.24 4.89
N GLN A 196 -9.30 -10.40 6.13
CA GLN A 196 -9.05 -11.69 6.75
C GLN A 196 -9.78 -11.89 8.09
N SER A 197 -9.86 -10.87 8.95
CA SER A 197 -10.50 -10.89 10.29
C SER A 197 -10.10 -12.12 11.12
N ILE A 198 -8.80 -12.37 11.21
CA ILE A 198 -8.26 -13.54 11.88
C ILE A 198 -7.20 -13.15 12.90
N SER A 199 -7.10 -13.92 14.00
CA SER A 199 -5.99 -13.76 14.93
C SER A 199 -4.65 -14.04 14.26
N CYS A 200 -3.64 -13.22 14.55
CA CYS A 200 -2.28 -13.44 14.04
C CYS A 200 -1.70 -14.83 14.42
N LYS A 201 -2.25 -15.49 15.44
CA LYS A 201 -1.90 -16.87 15.82
C LYS A 201 -2.41 -17.93 14.83
N ASP A 202 -3.51 -17.63 14.15
CA ASP A 202 -4.25 -18.59 13.35
C ASP A 202 -4.08 -18.37 11.84
N LEU A 203 -3.11 -17.56 11.43
CA LEU A 203 -2.87 -17.19 10.03
C LEU A 203 -2.72 -18.40 9.09
N SER A 204 -2.21 -19.52 9.58
CA SER A 204 -2.07 -20.75 8.77
C SER A 204 -3.40 -21.37 8.35
N SER A 205 -4.50 -21.02 9.03
CA SER A 205 -5.87 -21.47 8.71
C SER A 205 -6.70 -20.38 8.01
N ALA A 206 -6.10 -19.21 7.76
CA ALA A 206 -6.78 -18.10 7.16
C ALA A 206 -7.23 -18.40 5.73
N ARG A 207 -8.43 -17.95 5.39
CA ARG A 207 -8.88 -17.79 4.01
C ARG A 207 -8.94 -16.32 3.71
N SER A 208 -8.54 -15.95 2.53
CA SER A 208 -8.65 -14.57 2.07
C SER A 208 -10.00 -14.35 1.41
N HIS A 209 -10.58 -13.20 1.64
CA HIS A 209 -11.65 -12.72 0.79
C HIS A 209 -11.43 -11.24 0.45
N VAL A 210 -11.96 -10.81 -0.68
CA VAL A 210 -11.85 -9.45 -1.13
C VAL A 210 -13.21 -8.79 -0.98
N GLU A 211 -13.28 -7.80 -0.11
CA GLU A 211 -14.42 -6.91 0.01
C GLU A 211 -14.33 -5.83 -1.06
N ILE A 212 -15.45 -5.61 -1.78
CA ILE A 212 -15.52 -4.60 -2.83
C ILE A 212 -16.49 -3.51 -2.41
N TYR A 213 -15.99 -2.28 -2.40
CA TYR A 213 -16.77 -1.10 -2.04
C TYR A 213 -16.91 -0.16 -3.24
N SER A 214 -18.10 0.39 -3.43
CA SER A 214 -18.33 1.47 -4.38
C SER A 214 -17.82 2.78 -3.81
N LEU A 215 -16.89 3.45 -4.51
CA LEU A 215 -16.42 4.79 -4.14
C LEU A 215 -17.56 5.80 -4.15
N LYS A 216 -18.47 5.70 -5.11
CA LYS A 216 -19.60 6.63 -5.27
C LYS A 216 -20.63 6.51 -4.14
N GLU A 217 -20.88 5.28 -3.66
CA GLU A 217 -21.92 5.02 -2.66
C GLU A 217 -21.39 4.90 -1.24
N GLY A 218 -20.08 4.70 -1.09
CA GLY A 218 -19.45 4.45 0.22
C GLY A 218 -19.93 3.16 0.86
N LYS A 219 -20.28 2.14 0.08
CA LYS A 219 -20.87 0.90 0.57
C LYS A 219 -20.19 -0.33 0.00
N ASN A 220 -20.17 -1.39 0.81
CA ASN A 220 -19.84 -2.73 0.32
C ASN A 220 -20.89 -3.18 -0.70
N ILE A 221 -20.44 -3.61 -1.87
CA ILE A 221 -21.27 -4.05 -2.99
C ILE A 221 -21.07 -5.52 -3.34
N ASP A 222 -19.93 -6.11 -2.96
CA ASP A 222 -19.63 -7.51 -3.23
C ASP A 222 -18.55 -8.04 -2.27
N ASN A 223 -18.52 -9.37 -2.08
CA ASN A 223 -17.49 -10.06 -1.31
C ASN A 223 -17.08 -11.31 -2.09
N LEU A 224 -15.82 -11.39 -2.48
CA LEU A 224 -15.27 -12.51 -3.23
C LEU A 224 -14.46 -13.40 -2.28
N GLU A 225 -14.94 -14.60 -2.02
CA GLU A 225 -14.16 -15.59 -1.29
C GLU A 225 -13.08 -16.16 -2.21
N LEU A 226 -11.86 -16.22 -1.73
CA LEU A 226 -10.73 -16.82 -2.42
C LEU A 226 -10.46 -18.20 -1.82
N ASP A 227 -10.22 -19.18 -2.68
CA ASP A 227 -9.90 -20.55 -2.29
C ASP A 227 -8.45 -20.69 -1.77
N GLU A 228 -7.62 -19.66 -1.96
CA GLU A 228 -6.23 -19.61 -1.53
C GLU A 228 -5.98 -18.41 -0.59
N LEU A 229 -5.02 -18.60 0.33
CA LEU A 229 -4.48 -17.49 1.13
C LEU A 229 -3.55 -16.67 0.26
N ILE A 230 -3.79 -15.35 0.21
CA ILE A 230 -2.89 -14.38 -0.42
C ILE A 230 -2.55 -13.26 0.57
N THR A 231 -1.39 -12.64 0.40
CA THR A 231 -0.92 -11.54 1.26
C THR A 231 -1.00 -10.18 0.62
N ASP A 232 -0.88 -10.16 -0.71
CA ASP A 232 -0.90 -8.95 -1.53
C ASP A 232 -1.64 -9.27 -2.83
N PHE A 233 -2.24 -8.27 -3.46
CA PHE A 233 -2.97 -8.45 -4.71
C PHE A 233 -3.00 -7.19 -5.57
N THR A 234 -3.43 -7.37 -6.80
CA THR A 234 -3.80 -6.28 -7.71
C THR A 234 -5.00 -6.69 -8.55
N VAL A 235 -5.70 -5.71 -9.11
CA VAL A 235 -6.85 -5.93 -9.98
C VAL A 235 -6.50 -5.49 -11.40
N GLY A 236 -6.66 -6.41 -12.34
CA GLY A 236 -6.46 -6.13 -13.75
C GLY A 236 -7.57 -5.26 -14.37
N PRO A 237 -7.33 -4.69 -15.55
CA PRO A 237 -8.34 -3.90 -16.27
C PRO A 237 -9.62 -4.68 -16.63
N ASP A 238 -9.53 -5.99 -16.64
CA ASP A 238 -10.61 -6.95 -16.88
C ASP A 238 -11.39 -7.31 -15.61
N GLY A 239 -11.00 -6.76 -14.45
CA GLY A 239 -11.57 -7.06 -13.14
C GLY A 239 -11.06 -8.37 -12.53
N MET A 240 -10.09 -9.03 -13.15
CA MET A 240 -9.45 -10.21 -12.57
C MET A 240 -8.54 -9.83 -11.41
N ILE A 241 -8.55 -10.64 -10.36
CA ILE A 241 -7.69 -10.47 -9.20
C ILE A 241 -6.44 -11.33 -9.39
N TYR A 242 -5.28 -10.71 -9.24
CA TYR A 242 -3.98 -11.37 -9.25
C TYR A 242 -3.41 -11.31 -7.84
N GLY A 243 -3.35 -12.45 -7.17
CA GLY A 243 -2.90 -12.58 -5.80
C GLY A 243 -1.48 -13.10 -5.69
N TYR A 244 -0.82 -12.75 -4.61
CA TYR A 244 0.53 -13.20 -4.28
C TYR A 244 0.57 -13.77 -2.87
N ASN A 245 1.23 -14.93 -2.72
CA ASN A 245 1.54 -15.52 -1.43
C ASN A 245 2.99 -16.02 -1.41
N PRO A 246 3.89 -15.35 -0.67
CA PRO A 246 5.31 -15.74 -0.61
C PRO A 246 5.56 -17.08 0.12
N PHE A 247 4.56 -17.61 0.83
CA PHE A 247 4.66 -18.83 1.63
C PHE A 247 4.10 -20.06 0.91
N SER A 248 3.49 -19.89 -0.27
CA SER A 248 2.98 -20.99 -1.09
C SER A 248 4.02 -21.49 -2.08
N GLU A 249 3.92 -22.76 -2.49
CA GLU A 249 4.73 -23.32 -3.59
C GLU A 249 4.41 -22.60 -4.91
N GLU A 250 3.15 -22.23 -5.12
CA GLU A 250 2.69 -21.41 -6.23
C GLU A 250 2.54 -19.97 -5.72
N TYR A 251 3.49 -19.11 -6.04
CA TYR A 251 3.54 -17.73 -5.54
C TYR A 251 2.45 -16.81 -6.10
N LEU A 252 1.94 -17.10 -7.30
CA LEU A 252 1.01 -16.24 -8.03
C LEU A 252 -0.28 -16.97 -8.34
N PHE A 253 -1.40 -16.35 -8.02
CA PHE A 253 -2.75 -16.83 -8.22
C PHE A 253 -3.54 -15.87 -9.08
N MET A 254 -4.47 -16.40 -9.86
CA MET A 254 -5.39 -15.63 -10.67
C MET A 254 -6.81 -16.07 -10.36
N PHE A 255 -7.63 -15.14 -9.92
CA PHE A 255 -9.02 -15.39 -9.56
C PHE A 255 -9.93 -14.69 -10.56
N CYS A 256 -10.89 -15.43 -11.08
CA CYS A 256 -11.95 -14.89 -11.92
C CYS A 256 -13.30 -15.14 -11.24
N LYS A 257 -14.21 -14.18 -11.37
CA LYS A 257 -15.58 -14.38 -10.92
C LYS A 257 -16.19 -15.53 -11.73
N SER A 258 -16.63 -16.61 -11.08
CA SER A 258 -17.35 -17.67 -11.76
C SER A 258 -18.63 -17.08 -12.36
N SER A 259 -18.83 -17.20 -13.67
CA SER A 259 -20.13 -16.94 -14.28
C SER A 259 -21.08 -18.02 -13.79
N GLU A 260 -22.00 -17.71 -12.89
CA GLU A 260 -23.18 -18.51 -12.65
C GLU A 260 -24.10 -18.54 -13.88
#